data_d4a940ca3fe26c9f02391668515b46d5
#
_entry.id   d4a940ca3fe26c9f02391668515b46d5
#
_cell.length_a   1.000
_cell.length_b   1.000
_cell.length_c   1.000
_cell.angle_alpha   90.00
_cell.angle_beta   90.00
_cell.angle_gamma   90.00
#
_symmetry.space_group_name_H-M   'P 1'
#
loop_
_entity.id
_entity.type
_entity.pdbx_description
1 polymer ?
#
loop_
_entity_poly.entity_id
_entity_poly.type
_entity_poly.pdbx_seq_one_letter_code
_entity_poly.pdbx_strand_id
1 'polypeptide(L)'
;MDILQNLVHMTGQRDHLRLEFSVLSTLLQLPHVTQVRTLEIHPFEGQPWVRPRTWLQDGELVNTDIDFLHDPQRKPLSTLPTLNAGMLRKQERIAITTADGLHILWLPVWMREQARVCIEITQSTEFSTHDLDILLAIFQVYQNYQSLLDYSERDALTGLLNRKTFDEHLHRFSNTTKAENMTEIQPWLAVIDIDHFKLVNDRYGHL
;
A
#
# COMPACT_ATOMS: atom_id res chain seq x y z
N MET A 1 7.77 11.21 21.10
CA MET A 1 8.52 11.81 19.97
C MET A 1 7.60 12.85 19.33
N ASP A 2 8.12 14.00 18.89
CA ASP A 2 7.29 15.05 18.30
C ASP A 2 6.74 14.58 16.93
N ILE A 3 5.47 14.86 16.64
CA ILE A 3 4.83 14.52 15.35
C ILE A 3 5.66 15.05 14.18
N LEU A 4 6.24 16.24 14.30
CA LEU A 4 7.10 16.82 13.27
C LEU A 4 8.36 15.98 13.02
N GLN A 5 8.99 15.43 14.04
CA GLN A 5 10.14 14.53 13.87
C GLN A 5 9.73 13.23 13.18
N ASN A 6 8.55 12.71 13.48
CA ASN A 6 8.02 11.52 12.79
C ASN A 6 7.74 11.79 11.31
N LEU A 7 7.19 12.97 10.98
CA LEU A 7 6.99 13.37 9.59
C LEU A 7 8.33 13.50 8.84
N VAL A 8 9.34 14.12 9.45
CA VAL A 8 10.69 14.19 8.86
C VAL A 8 11.26 12.79 8.64
N HIS A 9 11.13 11.90 9.63
CA HIS A 9 11.57 10.51 9.49
C HIS A 9 10.84 9.77 8.36
N MET A 10 9.52 9.96 8.25
CA MET A 10 8.68 9.40 7.17
C MET A 10 9.18 9.84 5.79
N THR A 11 9.51 11.13 5.63
CA THR A 11 9.99 11.68 4.35
C THR A 11 11.40 11.21 3.97
N GLY A 12 12.14 10.62 4.89
CA GLY A 12 13.44 9.99 4.66
C GLY A 12 13.39 8.56 4.14
N GLN A 13 12.21 7.92 4.15
CA GLN A 13 12.08 6.53 3.71
C GLN A 13 12.27 6.39 2.20
N ARG A 14 12.87 5.27 1.78
CA ARG A 14 13.17 4.96 0.37
C ARG A 14 12.53 3.66 -0.09
N ASP A 15 11.68 3.07 0.75
CA ASP A 15 11.03 1.79 0.53
C ASP A 15 9.58 1.89 1.00
N HIS A 16 8.64 1.33 0.23
CA HIS A 16 7.20 1.41 0.50
C HIS A 16 6.83 0.80 1.84
N LEU A 17 7.44 -0.31 2.24
CA LEU A 17 7.13 -0.98 3.51
C LEU A 17 7.61 -0.15 4.70
N ARG A 18 8.82 0.42 4.62
CA ARG A 18 9.35 1.31 5.67
C ARG A 18 8.54 2.60 5.78
N LEU A 19 8.08 3.14 4.64
CA LEU A 19 7.19 4.29 4.62
C LEU A 19 5.85 3.95 5.29
N GLU A 20 5.29 2.78 4.98
CA GLU A 20 4.06 2.29 5.60
C GLU A 20 4.22 2.10 7.12
N PHE A 21 5.29 1.46 7.57
CA PHE A 21 5.58 1.32 9.00
C PHE A 21 5.73 2.67 9.69
N SER A 22 6.37 3.63 9.05
CA SER A 22 6.56 4.98 9.59
C SER A 22 5.22 5.72 9.79
N VAL A 23 4.31 5.66 8.81
CA VAL A 23 2.99 6.29 8.95
C VAL A 23 2.15 5.60 10.02
N LEU A 24 2.11 4.25 10.05
CA LEU A 24 1.35 3.52 11.07
C LEU A 24 1.86 3.83 12.48
N SER A 25 3.19 3.83 12.67
CA SER A 25 3.82 4.18 13.95
C SER A 25 3.50 5.62 14.37
N THR A 26 3.42 6.56 13.43
CA THR A 26 3.06 7.95 13.71
C THR A 26 1.59 8.07 14.12
N LEU A 27 0.70 7.41 13.40
CA LEU A 27 -0.74 7.41 13.69
C LEU A 27 -1.06 6.76 15.04
N LEU A 28 -0.36 5.68 15.41
CA LEU A 28 -0.51 5.01 16.70
C LEU A 28 -0.12 5.87 17.90
N GLN A 29 0.69 6.93 17.71
CA GLN A 29 1.07 7.84 18.79
C GLN A 29 0.03 8.95 19.04
N LEU A 30 -0.98 9.06 18.20
CA LEU A 30 -2.03 10.06 18.37
C LEU A 30 -2.96 9.69 19.53
N PRO A 31 -3.47 10.69 20.26
CA PRO A 31 -4.42 10.46 21.35
C PRO A 31 -5.64 9.67 20.86
N HIS A 32 -6.15 8.79 21.70
CA HIS A 32 -7.37 7.99 21.46
C HIS A 32 -7.28 6.93 20.35
N VAL A 33 -6.23 6.91 19.54
CA VAL A 33 -6.00 5.85 18.55
C VAL A 33 -5.67 4.55 19.28
N THR A 34 -6.52 3.55 19.10
CA THR A 34 -6.37 2.23 19.75
C THR A 34 -5.78 1.20 18.82
N GLN A 35 -6.02 1.34 17.52
CA GLN A 35 -5.50 0.42 16.50
C GLN A 35 -5.30 1.15 15.19
N VAL A 36 -4.23 0.79 14.49
CA VAL A 36 -3.98 1.18 13.10
C VAL A 36 -3.52 -0.05 12.33
N ARG A 37 -4.05 -0.22 11.13
CA ARG A 37 -3.57 -1.25 10.20
C ARG A 37 -3.74 -0.82 8.76
N THR A 38 -3.03 -1.46 7.86
CA THR A 38 -3.30 -1.36 6.43
C THR A 38 -4.11 -2.55 5.96
N LEU A 39 -5.04 -2.27 5.07
CA LEU A 39 -5.82 -3.24 4.33
C LEU A 39 -5.31 -3.25 2.89
N GLU A 40 -5.05 -4.43 2.36
CA GLU A 40 -4.73 -4.64 0.95
C GLU A 40 -5.99 -5.02 0.19
N ILE A 41 -6.21 -4.41 -0.97
CA ILE A 41 -7.40 -4.60 -1.79
C ILE A 41 -6.97 -5.12 -3.16
N HIS A 42 -7.45 -6.31 -3.51
CA HIS A 42 -7.14 -6.96 -4.78
C HIS A 42 -8.42 -7.37 -5.52
N PRO A 43 -8.43 -7.23 -6.86
CA PRO A 43 -9.46 -7.87 -7.67
C PRO A 43 -9.24 -9.39 -7.68
N PHE A 44 -10.25 -10.12 -7.29
CA PHE A 44 -10.24 -11.58 -7.33
C PHE A 44 -11.65 -12.09 -7.69
N GLU A 45 -11.75 -13.05 -8.60
CA GLU A 45 -13.05 -13.60 -9.08
C GLU A 45 -14.06 -12.53 -9.53
N GLY A 46 -13.57 -11.49 -10.22
CA GLY A 46 -14.42 -10.43 -10.78
C GLY A 46 -14.95 -9.41 -9.76
N GLN A 47 -14.55 -9.50 -8.50
CA GLN A 47 -14.93 -8.56 -7.45
C GLN A 47 -13.72 -8.16 -6.58
N PRO A 48 -13.78 -7.01 -5.87
CA PRO A 48 -12.72 -6.64 -4.93
C PRO A 48 -12.77 -7.48 -3.66
N TRP A 49 -11.60 -7.95 -3.24
CA TRP A 49 -11.36 -8.63 -1.98
C TRP A 49 -10.41 -7.81 -1.12
N VAL A 50 -10.48 -7.99 0.18
CA VAL A 50 -9.69 -7.25 1.17
C VAL A 50 -9.10 -8.20 2.21
N ARG A 51 -7.86 -7.87 2.66
CA ARG A 51 -7.23 -8.52 3.81
C ARG A 51 -6.41 -7.51 4.63
N PRO A 52 -6.11 -7.78 5.90
CA PRO A 52 -5.08 -7.08 6.64
C PRO A 52 -3.71 -7.32 5.97
N ARG A 53 -2.90 -6.28 5.84
CA ARG A 53 -1.54 -6.37 5.29
C ARG A 53 -0.50 -6.11 6.37
N THR A 54 -0.62 -4.99 7.08
CA THR A 54 0.27 -4.60 8.16
C THR A 54 -0.56 -4.20 9.37
N TRP A 55 -0.18 -4.68 10.55
CA TRP A 55 -0.87 -4.37 11.82
C TRP A 55 0.10 -4.41 12.99
N LEU A 56 -0.36 -3.90 14.15
CA LEU A 56 0.38 -4.01 15.40
C LEU A 56 0.11 -5.37 16.04
N GLN A 57 1.16 -6.10 16.37
CA GLN A 57 1.12 -7.36 17.11
C GLN A 57 2.20 -7.34 18.18
N ASP A 58 1.82 -7.57 19.45
CA ASP A 58 2.74 -7.60 20.61
C ASP A 58 3.65 -6.36 20.73
N GLY A 59 3.15 -5.20 20.32
CA GLY A 59 3.88 -3.92 20.35
C GLY A 59 4.78 -3.66 19.16
N GLU A 60 4.85 -4.59 18.19
CA GLU A 60 5.61 -4.45 16.95
C GLU A 60 4.69 -4.43 15.73
N LEU A 61 5.07 -3.66 14.72
CA LEU A 61 4.37 -3.70 13.43
C LEU A 61 4.85 -4.91 12.64
N VAL A 62 3.90 -5.75 12.25
CA VAL A 62 4.13 -6.93 11.41
C VAL A 62 3.43 -6.77 10.08
N ASN A 63 4.05 -7.33 9.03
CA ASN A 63 3.49 -7.40 7.69
C ASN A 63 3.24 -8.87 7.34
N THR A 64 2.16 -9.15 6.61
CA THR A 64 1.89 -10.52 6.16
C THR A 64 2.86 -10.94 5.06
N ASP A 65 3.47 -12.10 5.22
CA ASP A 65 4.31 -12.77 4.20
C ASP A 65 3.50 -13.76 3.36
N ILE A 66 2.23 -13.99 3.72
CA ILE A 66 1.36 -14.95 3.02
C ILE A 66 0.94 -14.35 1.68
N ASP A 67 0.98 -15.15 0.61
CA ASP A 67 0.43 -14.76 -0.68
C ASP A 67 -1.07 -14.45 -0.55
N PHE A 68 -1.55 -13.40 -1.27
CA PHE A 68 -2.94 -12.97 -1.18
C PHE A 68 -3.94 -14.10 -1.46
N LEU A 69 -3.64 -14.96 -2.42
CA LEU A 69 -4.55 -16.05 -2.82
C LEU A 69 -4.67 -17.15 -1.75
N HIS A 70 -3.69 -17.25 -0.86
CA HIS A 70 -3.63 -18.29 0.16
C HIS A 70 -3.95 -17.76 1.57
N ASP A 71 -4.16 -16.45 1.72
CA ASP A 71 -4.42 -15.84 3.03
C ASP A 71 -5.83 -16.16 3.53
N PRO A 72 -5.98 -16.88 4.67
CA PRO A 72 -7.28 -17.20 5.24
C PRO A 72 -8.04 -15.97 5.76
N GLN A 73 -7.38 -14.83 5.98
CA GLN A 73 -8.01 -13.60 6.46
C GLN A 73 -8.61 -12.76 5.31
N ARG A 74 -8.36 -13.15 4.06
CA ARG A 74 -8.98 -12.47 2.93
C ARG A 74 -10.49 -12.69 2.90
N LYS A 75 -11.22 -11.66 2.52
CA LYS A 75 -12.68 -11.71 2.38
C LYS A 75 -13.16 -10.78 1.28
N PRO A 76 -14.33 -11.02 0.68
CA PRO A 76 -14.90 -10.07 -0.26
C PRO A 76 -15.08 -8.68 0.38
N LEU A 77 -14.76 -7.62 -0.34
CA LEU A 77 -14.92 -6.24 0.15
C LEU A 77 -16.40 -5.92 0.48
N SER A 78 -17.33 -6.62 -0.15
CA SER A 78 -18.77 -6.54 0.14
C SER A 78 -19.13 -6.89 1.59
N THR A 79 -18.29 -7.63 2.31
CA THR A 79 -18.46 -7.89 3.76
C THR A 79 -18.22 -6.65 4.63
N LEU A 80 -17.66 -5.59 4.05
CA LEU A 80 -17.49 -4.26 4.64
C LEU A 80 -18.32 -3.24 3.84
N PRO A 81 -19.65 -3.22 3.96
CA PRO A 81 -20.54 -2.51 3.03
C PRO A 81 -20.27 -1.00 2.97
N THR A 82 -19.96 -0.36 4.10
CA THR A 82 -19.64 1.06 4.15
C THR A 82 -18.34 1.37 3.40
N LEU A 83 -17.30 0.58 3.62
CA LEU A 83 -16.02 0.72 2.91
C LEU A 83 -16.22 0.48 1.41
N ASN A 84 -16.92 -0.60 1.05
CA ASN A 84 -17.20 -0.93 -0.34
C ASN A 84 -17.96 0.20 -1.07
N ALA A 85 -19.03 0.74 -0.44
CA ALA A 85 -19.78 1.87 -1.00
C ALA A 85 -18.92 3.13 -1.15
N GLY A 86 -18.07 3.43 -0.17
CA GLY A 86 -17.13 4.55 -0.22
C GLY A 86 -16.10 4.41 -1.33
N MET A 87 -15.54 3.20 -1.49
CA MET A 87 -14.60 2.87 -2.57
C MET A 87 -15.24 3.04 -3.97
N LEU A 88 -16.47 2.57 -4.16
CA LEU A 88 -17.20 2.75 -5.42
C LEU A 88 -17.45 4.23 -5.75
N ARG A 89 -17.62 5.09 -4.74
CA ARG A 89 -17.81 6.54 -4.88
C ARG A 89 -16.51 7.32 -4.92
N LYS A 90 -15.36 6.64 -4.86
CA LYS A 90 -14.01 7.22 -4.79
C LYS A 90 -13.86 8.25 -3.65
N GLN A 91 -14.43 7.94 -2.49
CA GLN A 91 -14.31 8.80 -1.32
C GLN A 91 -12.87 8.78 -0.79
N GLU A 92 -12.37 9.94 -0.40
CA GLU A 92 -11.03 10.09 0.20
C GLU A 92 -10.98 9.61 1.64
N ARG A 93 -12.11 9.62 2.32
CA ARG A 93 -12.28 9.16 3.69
C ARG A 93 -13.65 8.53 3.89
N ILE A 94 -13.69 7.47 4.68
CA ILE A 94 -14.92 6.73 4.98
C ILE A 94 -14.91 6.46 6.48
N ALA A 95 -15.96 6.83 7.20
CA ALA A 95 -16.05 6.63 8.64
C ALA A 95 -17.32 5.87 9.02
N ILE A 96 -17.21 5.08 10.08
CA ILE A 96 -18.35 4.39 10.69
C ILE A 96 -18.19 4.33 12.22
N THR A 97 -19.29 4.19 12.92
CA THR A 97 -19.31 3.77 14.33
C THR A 97 -19.82 2.34 14.37
N THR A 98 -19.09 1.45 15.04
CA THR A 98 -19.48 0.05 15.21
C THR A 98 -20.53 -0.09 16.31
N ALA A 99 -21.21 -1.24 16.37
CA ALA A 99 -22.19 -1.53 17.42
C ALA A 99 -21.57 -1.50 18.84
N ASP A 100 -20.26 -1.79 18.95
CA ASP A 100 -19.51 -1.77 20.21
C ASP A 100 -19.02 -0.35 20.59
N GLY A 101 -19.43 0.67 19.84
CA GLY A 101 -19.07 2.07 20.10
C GLY A 101 -17.66 2.44 19.65
N LEU A 102 -16.97 1.61 18.88
CA LEU A 102 -15.69 1.98 18.29
C LEU A 102 -15.91 2.82 17.03
N HIS A 103 -15.05 3.81 16.83
CA HIS A 103 -15.07 4.67 15.66
C HIS A 103 -13.94 4.26 14.72
N ILE A 104 -14.29 3.91 13.48
CA ILE A 104 -13.36 3.47 12.46
C ILE A 104 -13.33 4.50 11.34
N LEU A 105 -12.11 4.90 10.96
CA LEU A 105 -11.82 5.74 9.81
C LEU A 105 -11.00 4.96 8.81
N TRP A 106 -11.49 4.86 7.59
CA TRP A 106 -10.76 4.31 6.45
C TRP A 106 -10.26 5.43 5.55
N LEU A 107 -8.98 5.37 5.21
CA LEU A 107 -8.29 6.30 4.32
C LEU A 107 -7.72 5.52 3.13
N PRO A 108 -8.47 5.41 2.02
CA PRO A 108 -8.00 4.74 0.82
C PRO A 108 -6.83 5.49 0.17
N VAL A 109 -5.77 4.78 -0.17
CA VAL A 109 -4.62 5.33 -0.90
C VAL A 109 -4.90 5.24 -2.39
N TRP A 110 -5.37 6.34 -2.96
CA TRP A 110 -5.69 6.42 -4.37
C TRP A 110 -4.43 6.62 -5.20
N MET A 111 -4.18 5.69 -6.11
CA MET A 111 -3.12 5.79 -7.12
C MET A 111 -3.78 5.75 -8.51
N ARG A 112 -3.82 6.89 -9.18
CA ARG A 112 -4.62 7.10 -10.39
C ARG A 112 -6.11 6.82 -10.11
N GLU A 113 -6.66 5.76 -10.69
CA GLU A 113 -8.08 5.39 -10.61
C GLU A 113 -8.36 4.25 -9.61
N GLN A 114 -7.33 3.71 -8.95
CA GLN A 114 -7.44 2.53 -8.10
C GLN A 114 -6.86 2.77 -6.71
N ALA A 115 -7.52 2.28 -5.69
CA ALA A 115 -6.95 2.16 -4.35
C ALA A 115 -6.70 0.69 -4.06
N ARG A 116 -5.43 0.32 -3.90
CA ARG A 116 -4.98 -1.04 -3.56
C ARG A 116 -4.62 -1.20 -2.11
N VAL A 117 -4.49 -0.09 -1.42
CA VAL A 117 -4.19 -0.03 0.01
C VAL A 117 -5.16 0.94 0.67
N CYS A 118 -5.59 0.62 1.88
CA CYS A 118 -6.42 1.48 2.70
C CYS A 118 -5.87 1.46 4.13
N ILE A 119 -5.62 2.62 4.72
CA ILE A 119 -5.31 2.71 6.15
C ILE A 119 -6.61 2.67 6.92
N GLU A 120 -6.69 1.79 7.92
CA GLU A 120 -7.80 1.71 8.88
C GLU A 120 -7.29 2.19 10.24
N ILE A 121 -8.00 3.16 10.81
CA ILE A 121 -7.70 3.75 12.11
C ILE A 121 -8.91 3.54 13.00
N THR A 122 -8.70 2.99 14.19
CA THR A 122 -9.75 2.75 15.18
C THR A 122 -9.50 3.61 16.41
N GLN A 123 -10.54 4.27 16.89
CA GLN A 123 -10.56 5.03 18.14
C GLN A 123 -11.70 4.58 19.04
N SER A 124 -11.51 4.76 20.37
CA SER A 124 -12.55 4.53 21.36
C SER A 124 -13.52 5.73 21.55
N THR A 125 -13.15 6.89 21.01
CA THR A 125 -13.94 8.12 21.05
C THR A 125 -14.22 8.61 19.63
N GLU A 126 -15.23 9.45 19.46
CA GLU A 126 -15.52 10.06 18.16
C GLU A 126 -14.35 10.91 17.67
N PHE A 127 -14.07 10.88 16.38
CA PHE A 127 -13.05 11.72 15.76
C PHE A 127 -13.45 13.19 15.87
N SER A 128 -12.72 13.98 16.68
CA SER A 128 -12.91 15.42 16.71
C SER A 128 -12.46 16.05 15.37
N THR A 129 -12.91 17.24 15.06
CA THR A 129 -12.44 17.98 13.89
C THR A 129 -10.92 18.16 13.93
N HIS A 130 -10.37 18.47 15.10
CA HIS A 130 -8.93 18.64 15.27
C HIS A 130 -8.15 17.35 15.03
N ASP A 131 -8.63 16.21 15.54
CA ASP A 131 -8.00 14.90 15.31
C ASP A 131 -8.02 14.54 13.83
N LEU A 132 -9.16 14.77 13.15
CA LEU A 132 -9.28 14.56 11.72
C LEU A 132 -8.29 15.40 10.92
N ASP A 133 -8.13 16.69 11.26
CA ASP A 133 -7.19 17.56 10.57
C ASP A 133 -5.74 17.03 10.69
N ILE A 134 -5.34 16.59 11.88
CA ILE A 134 -4.01 16.01 12.10
C ILE A 134 -3.85 14.68 11.33
N LEU A 135 -4.81 13.77 11.46
CA LEU A 135 -4.81 12.48 10.77
C LEU A 135 -4.70 12.64 9.24
N LEU A 136 -5.51 13.54 8.69
CA LEU A 136 -5.52 13.81 7.25
C LEU A 136 -4.23 14.48 6.78
N ALA A 137 -3.64 15.38 7.59
CA ALA A 137 -2.34 15.98 7.26
C ALA A 137 -1.22 14.94 7.21
N ILE A 138 -1.15 14.04 8.19
CA ILE A 138 -0.18 12.93 8.21
C ILE A 138 -0.41 12.00 7.00
N PHE A 139 -1.66 11.66 6.74
CA PHE A 139 -2.04 10.82 5.60
C PHE A 139 -1.69 11.46 4.25
N GLN A 140 -1.88 12.77 4.10
CA GLN A 140 -1.51 13.50 2.89
C GLN A 140 0.01 13.46 2.63
N VAL A 141 0.82 13.61 3.67
CA VAL A 141 2.28 13.46 3.55
C VAL A 141 2.63 12.04 3.10
N TYR A 142 2.01 11.03 3.70
CA TYR A 142 2.20 9.64 3.29
C TYR A 142 1.82 9.40 1.82
N GLN A 143 0.65 9.86 1.37
CA GLN A 143 0.21 9.72 -0.04
C GLN A 143 1.18 10.39 -1.02
N ASN A 144 1.66 11.61 -0.70
CA ASN A 144 2.61 12.31 -1.53
C ASN A 144 3.91 11.52 -1.69
N TYR A 145 4.41 10.94 -0.59
CA TYR A 145 5.63 10.12 -0.63
C TYR A 145 5.41 8.78 -1.32
N GLN A 146 4.28 8.13 -1.14
CA GLN A 146 3.90 6.94 -1.91
C GLN A 146 3.94 7.22 -3.42
N SER A 147 3.37 8.34 -3.83
CA SER A 147 3.36 8.75 -5.24
C SER A 147 4.75 9.04 -5.78
N LEU A 148 5.61 9.68 -4.97
CA LEU A 148 7.01 9.96 -5.33
C LEU A 148 7.83 8.66 -5.47
N LEU A 149 7.64 7.69 -4.56
CA LEU A 149 8.30 6.39 -4.65
C LEU A 149 7.83 5.65 -5.91
N ASP A 150 6.51 5.54 -6.15
CA ASP A 150 5.97 4.89 -7.36
C ASP A 150 6.50 5.54 -8.64
N TYR A 151 6.57 6.87 -8.68
CA TYR A 151 7.15 7.59 -9.82
C TYR A 151 8.64 7.28 -10.00
N SER A 152 9.41 7.21 -8.92
CA SER A 152 10.85 6.92 -8.96
C SER A 152 11.18 5.47 -9.34
N GLU A 153 10.23 4.56 -9.17
CA GLU A 153 10.37 3.14 -9.48
C GLU A 153 10.00 2.79 -10.92
N ARG A 154 9.37 3.72 -11.65
CA ARG A 154 8.85 3.46 -12.98
C ARG A 154 9.61 4.23 -14.05
N ASP A 155 9.60 3.66 -15.25
CA ASP A 155 10.00 4.32 -16.49
C ASP A 155 8.91 5.31 -16.92
N ALA A 156 9.29 6.56 -17.19
CA ALA A 156 8.35 7.64 -17.47
C ALA A 156 7.57 7.45 -18.79
N LEU A 157 8.15 6.73 -19.75
CA LEU A 157 7.53 6.49 -21.07
C LEU A 157 6.54 5.34 -21.03
N THR A 158 6.92 4.22 -20.45
CA THR A 158 6.17 2.96 -20.50
C THR A 158 5.31 2.73 -19.26
N GLY A 159 5.63 3.36 -18.15
CA GLY A 159 5.01 3.12 -16.84
C GLY A 159 5.36 1.77 -16.22
N LEU A 160 6.23 0.98 -16.85
CA LEU A 160 6.77 -0.26 -16.29
C LEU A 160 7.82 0.06 -15.22
N LEU A 161 8.21 -0.95 -14.43
CA LEU A 161 9.33 -0.79 -13.50
C LEU A 161 10.59 -0.40 -14.28
N ASN A 162 11.30 0.62 -13.80
CA ASN A 162 12.57 0.97 -14.39
C ASN A 162 13.63 -0.09 -14.11
N ARG A 163 14.75 -0.05 -14.82
CA ARG A 163 15.81 -1.06 -14.72
C ARG A 163 16.30 -1.28 -13.29
N LYS A 164 16.51 -0.21 -12.55
CA LYS A 164 17.01 -0.30 -11.16
C LYS A 164 16.03 -1.06 -10.27
N THR A 165 14.75 -0.71 -10.33
CA THR A 165 13.70 -1.34 -9.55
C THR A 165 13.48 -2.79 -9.96
N PHE A 166 13.56 -3.09 -11.27
CA PHE A 166 13.53 -4.45 -11.76
C PHE A 166 14.66 -5.31 -11.18
N ASP A 167 15.89 -4.82 -11.20
CA ASP A 167 17.05 -5.53 -10.66
C ASP A 167 16.88 -5.80 -9.14
N GLU A 168 16.37 -4.84 -8.38
CA GLU A 168 16.07 -5.01 -6.95
C GLU A 168 14.98 -6.06 -6.69
N HIS A 169 13.92 -6.08 -7.49
CA HIS A 169 12.87 -7.08 -7.41
C HIS A 169 13.38 -8.47 -7.79
N LEU A 170 14.15 -8.58 -8.87
CA LEU A 170 14.74 -9.86 -9.29
C LEU A 170 15.65 -10.46 -8.20
N HIS A 171 16.45 -9.62 -7.54
CA HIS A 171 17.27 -10.05 -6.40
C HIS A 171 16.43 -10.56 -5.22
N ARG A 172 15.34 -9.89 -4.88
CA ARG A 172 14.43 -10.36 -3.83
C ARG A 172 13.81 -11.71 -4.18
N PHE A 173 13.28 -11.84 -5.39
CA PHE A 173 12.71 -13.11 -5.88
C PHE A 173 13.70 -14.26 -5.83
N SER A 174 14.94 -14.06 -6.28
CA SER A 174 15.96 -15.11 -6.31
C SER A 174 16.41 -15.55 -4.90
N ASN A 175 16.27 -14.68 -3.89
CA ASN A 175 16.58 -15.02 -2.50
C ASN A 175 15.42 -15.71 -1.78
N THR A 176 14.18 -15.42 -2.14
CA THR A 176 12.98 -16.03 -1.53
C THR A 176 12.79 -17.48 -2.00
N THR A 177 13.19 -17.81 -3.23
CA THR A 177 13.12 -19.18 -3.77
C THR A 177 14.10 -20.17 -3.12
N LYS A 178 15.01 -19.72 -2.26
CA LYS A 178 15.90 -20.59 -1.46
C LYS A 178 15.29 -21.05 -0.13
N ALA A 179 14.14 -20.55 0.26
CA ALA A 179 13.44 -21.03 1.46
C ALA A 179 12.71 -22.33 1.16
N GLU A 180 13.08 -23.38 1.88
CA GLU A 180 12.89 -24.82 1.62
C GLU A 180 11.46 -25.37 1.57
N ASN A 181 10.39 -24.60 1.36
CA ASN A 181 9.02 -25.10 1.43
C ASN A 181 8.02 -24.52 0.41
N MET A 182 8.46 -24.03 -0.75
CA MET A 182 7.51 -23.62 -1.79
C MET A 182 7.33 -24.71 -2.84
N THR A 183 6.37 -25.59 -2.61
CA THR A 183 5.81 -26.51 -3.58
C THR A 183 5.12 -25.75 -4.73
N GLU A 184 5.56 -26.01 -5.96
CA GLU A 184 4.84 -25.91 -7.24
C GLU A 184 4.78 -24.60 -8.02
N ILE A 185 5.13 -23.42 -7.51
CA ILE A 185 5.17 -22.23 -8.35
C ILE A 185 6.62 -21.89 -8.72
N GLN A 186 7.03 -22.23 -9.93
CA GLN A 186 8.33 -21.81 -10.46
C GLN A 186 8.19 -20.43 -11.12
N PRO A 187 8.98 -19.42 -10.68
CA PRO A 187 9.00 -18.13 -11.35
C PRO A 187 9.65 -18.27 -12.74
N TRP A 188 9.07 -17.60 -13.72
CA TRP A 188 9.59 -17.53 -15.08
C TRP A 188 10.07 -16.11 -15.38
N LEU A 189 11.21 -16.00 -16.03
CA LEU A 189 11.72 -14.73 -16.57
C LEU A 189 11.69 -14.82 -18.10
N ALA A 190 11.00 -13.87 -18.74
CA ALA A 190 11.02 -13.70 -20.17
C ALA A 190 11.81 -12.43 -20.51
N VAL A 191 12.74 -12.52 -21.45
CA VAL A 191 13.46 -11.38 -22.01
C VAL A 191 12.95 -11.19 -23.44
N ILE A 192 12.48 -9.97 -23.73
CA ILE A 192 11.94 -9.62 -25.05
C ILE A 192 12.77 -8.45 -25.58
N ASP A 193 13.25 -8.54 -26.84
CA ASP A 193 13.99 -7.50 -27.53
C ASP A 193 13.41 -7.27 -28.93
N ILE A 194 13.63 -6.09 -29.46
CA ILE A 194 13.16 -5.71 -30.80
C ILE A 194 14.27 -6.00 -31.81
N ASP A 195 14.02 -6.93 -32.73
CA ASP A 195 14.95 -7.26 -33.78
C ASP A 195 15.24 -6.04 -34.65
N HIS A 196 16.52 -5.81 -34.93
CA HIS A 196 17.00 -4.75 -35.81
C HIS A 196 16.60 -3.32 -35.38
N PHE A 197 16.34 -3.06 -34.07
CA PHE A 197 15.92 -1.75 -33.59
C PHE A 197 16.87 -0.62 -33.97
N LYS A 198 18.16 -0.90 -34.11
CA LYS A 198 19.14 0.07 -34.62
C LYS A 198 18.80 0.58 -36.03
N LEU A 199 18.38 -0.29 -36.92
CA LEU A 199 17.97 0.09 -38.29
C LEU A 199 16.74 1.01 -38.28
N VAL A 200 15.83 0.82 -37.32
CA VAL A 200 14.66 1.70 -37.14
C VAL A 200 15.12 3.08 -36.71
N ASN A 201 15.99 3.16 -35.74
CA ASN A 201 16.54 4.44 -35.26
C ASN A 201 17.36 5.18 -36.32
N ASP A 202 18.21 4.46 -37.05
CA ASP A 202 19.01 5.02 -38.17
C ASP A 202 18.14 5.58 -39.29
N ARG A 203 16.95 4.99 -39.52
CA ARG A 203 16.04 5.40 -40.60
C ARG A 203 15.06 6.52 -40.19
N TYR A 204 14.60 6.53 -38.94
CA TYR A 204 13.53 7.43 -38.45
C TYR A 204 13.99 8.42 -37.42
N GLY A 205 15.26 8.34 -36.95
CA GLY A 205 15.83 9.18 -35.93
C GLY A 205 15.57 8.64 -34.49
N HIS A 206 16.26 9.23 -33.53
CA HIS A 206 15.99 9.04 -32.10
C HIS A 206 14.92 10.05 -31.70
N LEU A 207 13.84 9.59 -31.05
CA LEU A 207 12.83 10.44 -30.44
C LEU A 207 13.33 11.05 -29.14
#